data_b6bd65cdd3b0cd9453ccc7906ead8066
#
_entry.id   b6bd65cdd3b0cd9453ccc7906ead8066
#
_cell.length_a   1.000
_cell.length_b   1.000
_cell.length_c   1.000
_cell.angle_alpha   90.00
_cell.angle_beta   90.00
_cell.angle_gamma   90.00
#
_symmetry.space_group_name_H-M   'P 1'
#
loop_
_entity.id
_entity.type
_entity.pdbx_description
1 polymer ?
#
loop_
_entity_poly.entity_id
_entity_poly.type
_entity_poly.pdbx_seq_one_letter_code
_entity_poly.pdbx_strand_id
1 'polypeptide(L)'
;MKKVRLVVIMLVFILGIGGCSFSDTNDYDSVRDISDTIIYVDFETNVMYAWCKRGYGGGFSVMLNPDGLPKLYDKATSIYTNVRDINDTNVYVDFETNVMYAWCKRGYGGGFSVMLKPDGLPKLYQ
;
A
#
# COMPACT_ATOMS: atom_id res chain seq x y z
N MET A 1 -8.52 -56.51 -14.40
CA MET A 1 -7.69 -55.99 -13.31
C MET A 1 -6.82 -54.81 -13.72
N LYS A 2 -6.24 -54.74 -14.91
CA LYS A 2 -5.44 -53.57 -15.33
C LYS A 2 -6.22 -52.29 -15.51
N LYS A 3 -7.51 -52.36 -15.89
CA LYS A 3 -8.37 -51.19 -16.09
C LYS A 3 -8.81 -50.52 -14.77
N VAL A 4 -8.95 -51.27 -13.69
CA VAL A 4 -9.34 -50.74 -12.36
C VAL A 4 -8.19 -49.96 -11.73
N ARG A 5 -6.92 -50.40 -11.93
CA ARG A 5 -5.75 -49.66 -11.42
C ARG A 5 -5.55 -48.31 -12.09
N LEU A 6 -5.88 -48.20 -13.39
CA LEU A 6 -5.79 -46.93 -14.13
C LEU A 6 -6.82 -45.91 -13.65
N VAL A 7 -8.04 -46.37 -13.36
CA VAL A 7 -9.12 -45.49 -12.85
C VAL A 7 -8.81 -44.98 -11.44
N VAL A 8 -8.24 -45.81 -10.57
CA VAL A 8 -7.85 -45.41 -9.22
C VAL A 8 -6.69 -44.41 -9.25
N ILE A 9 -5.72 -44.55 -10.16
CA ILE A 9 -4.63 -43.58 -10.32
C ILE A 9 -5.15 -42.24 -10.86
N MET A 10 -6.10 -42.26 -11.80
CA MET A 10 -6.75 -41.06 -12.26
C MET A 10 -7.59 -40.36 -11.17
N LEU A 11 -8.27 -41.12 -10.33
CA LEU A 11 -9.06 -40.58 -9.23
C LEU A 11 -8.18 -39.92 -8.16
N VAL A 12 -7.02 -40.51 -7.87
CA VAL A 12 -6.04 -39.91 -6.94
C VAL A 12 -5.41 -38.63 -7.52
N PHE A 13 -5.19 -38.58 -8.84
CA PHE A 13 -4.67 -37.39 -9.49
C PHE A 13 -5.67 -36.23 -9.48
N ILE A 14 -6.96 -36.51 -9.68
CA ILE A 14 -8.04 -35.50 -9.61
C ILE A 14 -8.22 -34.98 -8.18
N LEU A 15 -8.11 -35.83 -7.17
CA LEU A 15 -8.17 -35.44 -5.75
C LEU A 15 -6.92 -34.68 -5.32
N GLY A 16 -5.75 -34.92 -5.90
CA GLY A 16 -4.53 -34.18 -5.64
C GLY A 16 -4.53 -32.74 -6.21
N ILE A 17 -5.25 -32.51 -7.30
CA ILE A 17 -5.41 -31.18 -7.89
C ILE A 17 -6.47 -30.36 -7.14
N GLY A 18 -7.49 -31.00 -6.56
CA GLY A 18 -8.51 -30.35 -5.75
C GLY A 18 -8.04 -29.84 -4.38
N GLY A 19 -6.79 -30.16 -3.97
CA GLY A 19 -6.19 -29.69 -2.73
C GLY A 19 -5.55 -28.29 -2.82
N CYS A 20 -5.40 -27.73 -4.01
CA CYS A 20 -5.08 -26.32 -4.20
C CYS A 20 -6.39 -25.52 -4.18
N SER A 21 -7.01 -25.41 -3.01
CA SER A 21 -8.12 -24.48 -2.85
C SER A 21 -7.55 -23.08 -2.93
N PHE A 22 -7.85 -22.36 -4.00
CA PHE A 22 -7.85 -20.92 -3.98
C PHE A 22 -9.00 -20.49 -3.04
N SER A 23 -8.74 -20.43 -1.73
CA SER A 23 -9.65 -19.73 -0.86
C SER A 23 -9.37 -18.26 -1.06
N ASP A 24 -10.29 -17.55 -1.73
CA ASP A 24 -10.34 -16.09 -1.77
C ASP A 24 -10.65 -15.48 -0.38
N THR A 25 -10.56 -16.25 0.69
CA THR A 25 -10.65 -15.74 2.05
C THR A 25 -9.35 -15.05 2.37
N ASN A 26 -9.40 -13.72 2.37
CA ASN A 26 -8.36 -12.90 2.97
C ASN A 26 -8.27 -13.27 4.46
N ASP A 27 -7.32 -14.14 4.79
CA ASP A 27 -7.12 -14.69 6.14
C ASP A 27 -6.32 -13.68 7.00
N TYR A 28 -6.83 -12.42 7.05
CA TYR A 28 -6.29 -11.40 7.93
C TYR A 28 -7.12 -11.35 9.21
N ASP A 29 -6.49 -11.57 10.36
CA ASP A 29 -7.13 -11.55 11.68
C ASP A 29 -7.75 -10.19 12.03
N SER A 30 -7.21 -9.10 11.48
CA SER A 30 -7.78 -7.77 11.66
C SER A 30 -7.58 -6.88 10.43
N VAL A 31 -8.68 -6.44 9.86
CA VAL A 31 -8.71 -5.45 8.78
C VAL A 31 -9.25 -4.14 9.33
N ARG A 32 -8.58 -3.03 9.05
CA ARG A 32 -9.00 -1.68 9.45
C ARG A 32 -9.05 -0.76 8.25
N ASP A 33 -9.93 0.23 8.32
CA ASP A 33 -10.02 1.24 7.28
C ASP A 33 -8.81 2.18 7.34
N ILE A 34 -8.22 2.46 6.19
CA ILE A 34 -7.12 3.42 6.09
C ILE A 34 -7.55 4.84 6.44
N SER A 35 -8.85 5.14 6.36
CA SER A 35 -9.40 6.43 6.78
C SER A 35 -9.22 6.73 8.28
N ASP A 36 -8.94 5.69 9.10
CA ASP A 36 -8.59 5.84 10.52
C ASP A 36 -7.16 6.35 10.75
N THR A 37 -6.37 6.49 9.69
CA THR A 37 -5.00 6.99 9.73
C THR A 37 -4.94 8.49 9.47
N ILE A 38 -3.76 9.09 9.65
CA ILE A 38 -3.53 10.48 9.23
C ILE A 38 -3.14 10.47 7.75
N ILE A 39 -3.87 11.24 6.95
CA ILE A 39 -3.59 11.37 5.53
C ILE A 39 -2.79 12.64 5.29
N TYR A 40 -1.65 12.48 4.64
CA TYR A 40 -0.85 13.59 4.13
C TYR A 40 -1.08 13.74 2.64
N VAL A 41 -1.14 14.97 2.18
CA VAL A 41 -1.32 15.30 0.76
C VAL A 41 -0.18 16.20 0.31
N ASP A 42 0.45 15.84 -0.78
CA ASP A 42 1.31 16.74 -1.52
C ASP A 42 0.40 17.62 -2.40
N PHE A 43 0.10 18.82 -1.96
CA PHE A 43 -0.83 19.71 -2.66
C PHE A 43 -0.29 20.25 -4.00
N GLU A 44 0.98 20.01 -4.31
CA GLU A 44 1.53 20.29 -5.63
C GLU A 44 1.10 19.24 -6.67
N THR A 45 1.01 17.98 -6.27
CA THR A 45 0.66 16.84 -7.14
C THR A 45 -0.69 16.21 -6.82
N ASN A 46 -1.28 16.54 -5.66
CA ASN A 46 -2.45 15.91 -5.04
C ASN A 46 -2.25 14.43 -4.65
N VAL A 47 -1.04 13.92 -4.71
CA VAL A 47 -0.75 12.53 -4.29
C VAL A 47 -0.95 12.40 -2.78
N MET A 48 -1.59 11.30 -2.38
CA MET A 48 -1.94 10.99 -1.00
C MET A 48 -0.99 9.98 -0.37
N TYR A 49 -0.71 10.18 0.90
CA TYR A 49 0.14 9.32 1.73
C TYR A 49 -0.58 9.01 3.05
N ALA A 50 -0.42 7.80 3.58
CA ALA A 50 -1.00 7.42 4.86
C ALA A 50 0.09 7.26 5.92
N TRP A 51 -0.15 7.82 7.10
CA TRP A 51 0.64 7.61 8.30
C TRP A 51 -0.16 6.80 9.30
N CYS A 52 0.33 5.62 9.65
CA CYS A 52 -0.25 4.78 10.69
C CYS A 52 0.69 4.69 11.89
N LYS A 53 0.18 5.03 13.07
CA LYS A 53 0.89 4.88 14.34
C LYS A 53 0.42 3.63 15.07
N ARG A 54 1.37 2.81 15.51
CA ARG A 54 1.13 1.68 16.40
C ARG A 54 2.14 1.68 17.55
N GLY A 55 1.65 1.85 18.78
CA GLY A 55 2.52 1.91 19.96
C GLY A 55 3.57 3.01 19.83
N TYR A 56 4.84 2.64 19.95
CA TYR A 56 5.99 3.54 19.76
C TYR A 56 6.48 3.62 18.31
N GLY A 57 5.95 2.78 17.43
CA GLY A 57 6.30 2.71 16.03
C GLY A 57 5.21 3.29 15.11
N GLY A 58 5.55 3.41 13.85
CA GLY A 58 4.62 3.82 12.82
C GLY A 58 5.19 3.58 11.42
N GLY A 59 4.36 3.80 10.43
CA GLY A 59 4.72 3.65 9.03
C GLY A 59 4.10 4.72 8.16
N PHE A 60 4.81 5.09 7.11
CA PHE A 60 4.41 6.08 6.13
C PHE A 60 4.50 5.49 4.73
N SER A 61 3.45 5.62 3.95
CA SER A 61 3.41 5.04 2.60
C SER A 61 2.53 5.85 1.67
N VAL A 62 2.90 5.87 0.40
CA VAL A 62 2.02 6.38 -0.66
C VAL A 62 0.77 5.50 -0.76
N MET A 63 -0.38 6.13 -1.00
CA MET A 63 -1.63 5.43 -1.27
C MET A 63 -1.77 5.19 -2.77
N LEU A 64 -2.19 3.99 -3.13
CA LEU A 64 -2.32 3.58 -4.53
C LEU A 64 -3.77 3.23 -4.88
N ASN A 65 -4.10 3.40 -6.15
CA ASN A 65 -5.27 2.83 -6.79
C ASN A 65 -5.02 1.36 -7.19
N PRO A 66 -6.07 0.58 -7.52
CA PRO A 66 -5.90 -0.81 -7.96
C PRO A 66 -5.03 -0.99 -9.20
N ASP A 67 -4.90 0.03 -10.05
CA ASP A 67 -4.03 0.04 -11.24
C ASP A 67 -2.55 0.31 -10.93
N GLY A 68 -2.22 0.55 -9.64
CA GLY A 68 -0.86 0.85 -9.19
C GLY A 68 -0.47 2.32 -9.29
N LEU A 69 -1.32 3.18 -9.82
CA LEU A 69 -1.09 4.63 -9.84
C LEU A 69 -1.39 5.26 -8.48
N PRO A 70 -0.73 6.37 -8.12
CA PRO A 70 -1.01 7.08 -6.88
C PRO A 70 -2.45 7.54 -6.77
N LYS A 71 -3.03 7.38 -5.58
CA LYS A 71 -4.35 7.93 -5.27
C LYS A 71 -4.26 9.44 -5.12
N LEU A 72 -5.15 10.16 -5.79
CA LEU A 72 -5.17 11.61 -5.78
C LEU A 72 -6.26 12.14 -4.84
N TYR A 73 -5.91 13.19 -4.10
CA TYR A 73 -6.82 13.90 -3.22
C TYR A 73 -7.73 14.84 -3.99
N ASP A 74 -9.02 14.71 -3.75
CA ASP A 74 -10.04 15.68 -4.18
C ASP A 74 -10.84 16.12 -2.95
N LYS A 75 -10.73 17.40 -2.61
CA LYS A 75 -11.40 17.96 -1.44
C LYS A 75 -12.94 17.81 -1.51
N ALA A 76 -13.52 17.87 -2.72
CA ALA A 76 -14.96 17.83 -2.91
C ALA A 76 -15.56 16.44 -2.64
N THR A 77 -14.79 15.37 -2.88
CA THR A 77 -15.24 13.98 -2.76
C THR A 77 -14.53 13.20 -1.65
N SER A 78 -13.60 13.84 -0.93
CA SER A 78 -12.79 13.17 0.09
C SER A 78 -13.65 12.72 1.28
N ILE A 79 -13.46 11.46 1.66
CA ILE A 79 -14.01 10.87 2.88
C ILE A 79 -13.06 11.03 4.08
N TYR A 80 -11.84 11.51 3.85
CA TYR A 80 -10.81 11.62 4.88
C TYR A 80 -11.01 12.89 5.71
N THR A 81 -11.01 12.75 7.03
CA THR A 81 -11.24 13.86 7.97
C THR A 81 -9.95 14.41 8.58
N ASN A 82 -8.89 13.62 8.64
CA ASN A 82 -7.60 14.01 9.20
C ASN A 82 -6.56 14.15 8.09
N VAL A 83 -6.65 15.24 7.36
CA VAL A 83 -5.78 15.55 6.21
C VAL A 83 -4.77 16.61 6.59
N ARG A 84 -3.51 16.40 6.24
CA ARG A 84 -2.38 17.31 6.49
C ARG A 84 -1.56 17.53 5.23
N ASP A 85 -0.85 18.64 5.20
CA ASP A 85 0.11 18.93 4.14
C ASP A 85 1.38 18.09 4.29
N ILE A 86 1.88 17.51 3.20
CA ILE A 86 3.15 16.77 3.21
C ILE A 86 4.34 17.67 3.58
N ASN A 87 4.23 18.98 3.38
CA ASN A 87 5.23 19.96 3.80
C ASN A 87 5.42 20.01 5.33
N ASP A 88 4.48 19.46 6.11
CA ASP A 88 4.65 19.27 7.57
C ASP A 88 5.60 18.12 7.91
N THR A 89 6.09 17.38 6.92
CA THR A 89 7.10 16.34 7.04
C THR A 89 8.48 16.85 6.63
N ASN A 90 9.54 16.06 6.93
CA ASN A 90 10.86 16.35 6.41
C ASN A 90 11.01 15.72 5.03
N VAL A 91 11.47 16.49 4.06
CA VAL A 91 11.76 15.98 2.72
C VAL A 91 13.26 15.74 2.61
N TYR A 92 13.61 14.56 2.15
CA TYR A 92 14.98 14.15 1.84
C TYR A 92 15.14 13.99 0.34
N VAL A 93 16.32 14.29 -0.15
CA VAL A 93 16.68 14.12 -1.57
C VAL A 93 17.88 13.20 -1.66
N ASP A 94 17.76 12.19 -2.47
CA ASP A 94 18.92 11.44 -2.93
C ASP A 94 19.61 12.25 -4.02
N PHE A 95 20.73 12.89 -3.68
CA PHE A 95 21.42 13.78 -4.63
C PHE A 95 22.13 13.03 -5.78
N GLU A 96 22.21 11.72 -5.73
CA GLU A 96 22.68 10.92 -6.86
C GLU A 96 21.62 10.79 -7.95
N THR A 97 20.35 10.60 -7.55
CA THR A 97 19.22 10.36 -8.46
C THR A 97 18.25 11.54 -8.55
N ASN A 98 18.34 12.50 -7.63
CA ASN A 98 17.40 13.58 -7.38
C ASN A 98 15.98 13.11 -6.96
N VAL A 99 15.81 11.85 -6.61
CA VAL A 99 14.54 11.33 -6.11
C VAL A 99 14.25 11.89 -4.71
N MET A 100 13.02 12.33 -4.51
CA MET A 100 12.54 12.91 -3.26
C MET A 100 11.84 11.86 -2.39
N TYR A 101 12.06 11.96 -1.08
CA TYR A 101 11.46 11.11 -0.06
C TYR A 101 10.88 11.97 1.05
N ALA A 102 9.74 11.56 1.60
CA ALA A 102 9.16 12.20 2.77
C ALA A 102 9.37 11.35 4.02
N TRP A 103 9.81 11.99 5.09
CA TRP A 103 9.96 11.40 6.41
C TRP A 103 8.95 12.02 7.37
N CYS A 104 8.00 11.23 7.84
CA CYS A 104 7.05 11.65 8.85
C CYS A 104 7.45 11.09 10.21
N LYS A 105 7.74 11.97 11.15
CA LYS A 105 8.01 11.62 12.55
C LYS A 105 6.85 12.05 13.42
N ARG A 106 6.33 11.11 14.21
CA ARG A 106 5.34 11.38 15.23
C ARG A 106 5.63 10.61 16.51
N GLY A 107 5.84 11.37 17.59
CA GLY A 107 6.26 10.79 18.85
C GLY A 107 7.60 10.07 18.71
N TYR A 108 7.65 8.82 19.14
CA TYR A 108 8.87 7.97 19.06
C TYR A 108 8.99 7.19 17.75
N GLY A 109 7.95 7.23 16.91
CA GLY A 109 7.93 6.52 15.64
C GLY A 109 8.08 7.42 14.43
N GLY A 110 8.54 6.86 13.34
CA GLY A 110 8.66 7.54 12.07
C GLY A 110 8.49 6.59 10.89
N GLY A 111 8.20 7.16 9.74
CA GLY A 111 8.04 6.41 8.51
C GLY A 111 8.60 7.18 7.32
N PHE A 112 9.04 6.44 6.33
CA PHE A 112 9.74 6.94 5.16
C PHE A 112 9.02 6.46 3.89
N SER A 113 8.74 7.37 2.96
CA SER A 113 8.11 7.02 1.69
C SER A 113 8.73 7.79 0.54
N VAL A 114 8.88 7.14 -0.61
CA VAL A 114 9.19 7.83 -1.85
C VAL A 114 8.04 8.79 -2.21
N MET A 115 8.36 9.97 -2.69
CA MET A 115 7.37 10.90 -3.22
C MET A 115 7.13 10.61 -4.70
N LEU A 116 5.88 10.54 -5.10
CA LEU A 116 5.49 10.20 -6.48
C LEU A 116 4.74 11.36 -7.14
N LYS A 117 4.86 11.41 -8.47
CA LYS A 117 3.96 12.19 -9.34
C LYS A 117 2.69 11.38 -9.65
N PRO A 118 1.61 12.04 -10.14
CA PRO A 118 0.35 11.35 -10.47
C PRO A 118 0.48 10.22 -11.49
N ASP A 119 1.50 10.25 -12.34
CA ASP A 119 1.83 9.19 -13.31
C ASP A 119 2.53 7.97 -12.71
N GLY A 120 2.81 7.99 -11.40
CA GLY A 120 3.49 6.92 -10.67
C GLY A 120 5.01 6.98 -10.71
N LEU A 121 5.59 7.92 -11.46
CA LEU A 121 7.04 8.12 -11.49
C LEU A 121 7.51 8.88 -10.24
N PRO A 122 8.77 8.70 -9.80
CA PRO A 122 9.32 9.44 -8.68
C PRO A 122 9.30 10.95 -8.91
N LYS A 123 8.97 11.70 -7.86
CA LYS A 123 9.11 13.16 -7.84
C LYS A 123 10.59 13.51 -7.74
N LEU A 124 11.07 14.39 -8.60
CA LEU A 124 12.47 14.81 -8.64
C LEU A 124 12.63 16.22 -8.07
N TYR A 125 13.72 16.39 -7.33
CA TYR A 125 14.18 17.71 -6.87
C TYR A 125 14.80 18.47 -8.05
N GLN A 126 14.41 19.72 -8.22
CA GLN A 126 14.89 20.60 -9.28
C GLN A 126 15.78 21.70 -8.73
#